data_4af72393a3285f1116a84c00d2b0c3ad
#
_entry.id   4af72393a3285f1116a84c00d2b0c3ad
#
_cell.length_a   1.000
_cell.length_b   1.000
_cell.length_c   1.000
_cell.angle_alpha   90.00
_cell.angle_beta   90.00
_cell.angle_gamma   90.00
#
_symmetry.space_group_name_H-M   'P 1'
#
loop_
_entity.id
_entity.type
_entity.pdbx_description
1 polymer ?
#
loop_
_entity_poly.entity_id
_entity_poly.type
_entity_poly.pdbx_seq_one_letter_code
_entity_poly.pdbx_strand_id
1 'polypeptide(L)'
;KNGISGGQVLNTWEVDNYPGFPGVSGFELSRQFREHANKLGARFVQDEVVQVELSGNVKKVVCEEETYEARCVILASGAHHRTLEVPGEEGLRGAGVSYCATCDGAFFRGRTVAVVGGGDAALEDAIFLARMCEKVYIVHRRDKLRGAKRLQERLQALENIEFVWNSETVAIEGNGQV
;
A
#
# COMPACT_ATOMS: atom_id res chain seq x y z
N LYS A 1 9.26 14.38 -3.27
CA LYS A 1 10.42 14.71 -4.17
C LYS A 1 10.65 13.71 -5.32
N ASN A 2 9.69 12.86 -5.65
CA ASN A 2 9.81 11.98 -6.82
C ASN A 2 9.28 12.71 -8.05
N GLY A 3 10.16 13.07 -9.00
CA GLY A 3 9.80 13.76 -10.25
C GLY A 3 8.93 12.93 -11.21
N ILE A 4 8.52 11.72 -10.81
CA ILE A 4 7.72 10.79 -11.60
C ILE A 4 6.31 10.73 -11.01
N SER A 5 5.30 10.94 -11.86
CA SER A 5 3.89 10.77 -11.48
C SER A 5 3.54 9.29 -11.35
N GLY A 6 2.63 8.93 -10.42
CA GLY A 6 2.10 7.56 -10.31
C GLY A 6 2.01 7.03 -8.87
N GLY A 7 2.80 7.58 -7.94
CA GLY A 7 2.76 7.14 -6.55
C GLY A 7 2.97 5.63 -6.40
N GLN A 8 2.16 4.96 -5.59
CA GLN A 8 2.29 3.52 -5.33
C GLN A 8 2.03 2.64 -6.57
N VAL A 9 1.25 3.11 -7.55
CA VAL A 9 0.97 2.36 -8.78
C VAL A 9 2.24 2.06 -9.58
N LEU A 10 3.28 2.92 -9.46
CA LEU A 10 4.57 2.68 -10.11
C LEU A 10 5.20 1.33 -9.76
N ASN A 11 4.91 0.80 -8.57
CA ASN A 11 5.46 -0.48 -8.10
C ASN A 11 4.66 -1.69 -8.61
N THR A 12 3.54 -1.47 -9.30
CA THR A 12 2.70 -2.55 -9.82
C THR A 12 3.26 -3.05 -11.14
N TRP A 13 3.64 -4.33 -11.17
CA TRP A 13 4.21 -4.96 -12.37
C TRP A 13 3.18 -5.02 -13.51
N GLU A 14 1.95 -5.42 -13.21
CA GLU A 14 0.88 -5.63 -14.17
C GLU A 14 -0.45 -5.15 -13.58
N VAL A 15 -1.16 -4.32 -14.33
CA VAL A 15 -2.48 -3.77 -13.97
C VAL A 15 -3.52 -4.36 -14.91
N ASP A 16 -4.35 -5.28 -14.41
CA ASP A 16 -5.38 -5.97 -15.20
C ASP A 16 -6.78 -5.38 -15.04
N ASN A 17 -6.99 -4.61 -13.98
CA ASN A 17 -8.30 -4.11 -13.59
C ASN A 17 -8.57 -2.65 -14.00
N TYR A 18 -7.74 -2.07 -14.88
CA TYR A 18 -7.98 -0.75 -15.43
C TYR A 18 -8.58 -0.88 -16.86
N PRO A 19 -9.86 -0.51 -17.07
CA PRO A 19 -10.51 -0.68 -18.36
C PRO A 19 -9.77 0.05 -19.50
N GLY A 20 -9.55 -0.65 -20.61
CA GLY A 20 -8.85 -0.13 -21.78
C GLY A 20 -7.34 -0.36 -21.80
N PHE A 21 -6.73 -0.79 -20.66
CA PHE A 21 -5.28 -1.04 -20.56
C PHE A 21 -4.98 -2.37 -19.86
N PRO A 22 -5.49 -3.51 -20.34
CA PRO A 22 -5.20 -4.80 -19.70
C PRO A 22 -3.71 -5.15 -19.84
N GLY A 23 -3.10 -5.62 -18.75
CA GLY A 23 -1.71 -6.06 -18.73
C GLY A 23 -0.66 -4.94 -18.81
N VAL A 24 -1.05 -3.70 -18.60
CA VAL A 24 -0.12 -2.56 -18.61
C VAL A 24 0.66 -2.50 -17.27
N SER A 25 1.95 -2.13 -17.32
CA SER A 25 2.67 -1.85 -16.08
C SER A 25 2.17 -0.55 -15.42
N GLY A 26 2.27 -0.48 -14.09
CA GLY A 26 1.90 0.73 -13.35
C GLY A 26 2.71 1.95 -13.79
N PHE A 27 3.98 1.77 -14.17
CA PHE A 27 4.81 2.83 -14.73
C PHE A 27 4.23 3.37 -16.05
N GLU A 28 3.92 2.48 -16.99
CA GLU A 28 3.40 2.87 -18.30
C GLU A 28 2.01 3.51 -18.18
N LEU A 29 1.14 2.97 -17.33
CA LEU A 29 -0.18 3.57 -17.06
C LEU A 29 -0.04 4.98 -16.51
N SER A 30 0.86 5.18 -15.54
CA SER A 30 1.11 6.49 -14.93
C SER A 30 1.69 7.48 -15.94
N ARG A 31 2.57 7.02 -16.83
CA ARG A 31 3.13 7.82 -17.92
C ARG A 31 2.03 8.30 -18.87
N GLN A 32 1.13 7.41 -19.27
CA GLN A 32 0.02 7.76 -20.16
C GLN A 32 -0.95 8.76 -19.52
N PHE A 33 -1.25 8.61 -18.23
CA PHE A 33 -2.06 9.59 -17.51
C PHE A 33 -1.40 10.97 -17.48
N ARG A 34 -0.10 11.00 -17.21
CA ARG A 34 0.66 12.25 -17.21
C ARG A 34 0.65 12.92 -18.58
N GLU A 35 0.91 12.15 -19.63
CA GLU A 35 0.90 12.67 -21.01
C GLU A 35 -0.48 13.18 -21.41
N HIS A 36 -1.55 12.45 -21.06
CA HIS A 36 -2.91 12.86 -21.36
C HIS A 36 -3.26 14.17 -20.65
N ALA A 37 -2.95 14.28 -19.36
CA ALA A 37 -3.17 15.52 -18.60
C ALA A 37 -2.40 16.72 -19.21
N ASN A 38 -1.15 16.51 -19.62
CA ASN A 38 -0.35 17.52 -20.30
C ASN A 38 -0.99 17.98 -21.62
N LYS A 39 -1.50 17.04 -22.44
CA LYS A 39 -2.20 17.36 -23.70
C LYS A 39 -3.46 18.19 -23.47
N LEU A 40 -4.11 18.03 -22.33
CA LEU A 40 -5.28 18.81 -21.92
C LEU A 40 -4.92 20.14 -21.23
N GLY A 41 -3.65 20.49 -21.18
CA GLY A 41 -3.17 21.76 -20.63
C GLY A 41 -3.02 21.81 -19.11
N ALA A 42 -3.06 20.66 -18.42
CA ALA A 42 -2.78 20.61 -16.98
C ALA A 42 -1.33 21.02 -16.71
N ARG A 43 -1.14 21.95 -15.79
CA ARG A 43 0.19 22.34 -15.32
C ARG A 43 0.59 21.47 -14.14
N PHE A 44 1.82 21.00 -14.16
CA PHE A 44 2.40 20.25 -13.06
C PHE A 44 3.54 21.03 -12.45
N VAL A 45 3.48 21.24 -11.17
CA VAL A 45 4.55 21.87 -10.40
C VAL A 45 5.15 20.82 -9.48
N GLN A 46 6.46 20.76 -9.45
CA GLN A 46 7.20 19.87 -8.57
C GLN A 46 7.72 20.69 -7.39
N ASP A 47 6.89 20.74 -6.35
CA ASP A 47 7.17 21.48 -5.13
C ASP A 47 6.60 20.73 -3.93
N GLU A 48 7.07 21.01 -2.74
CA GLU A 48 6.61 20.37 -1.51
C GLU A 48 5.58 21.26 -0.82
N VAL A 49 4.39 20.75 -0.62
CA VAL A 49 3.32 21.45 0.09
C VAL A 49 3.61 21.42 1.58
N VAL A 50 3.81 22.59 2.18
CA VAL A 50 4.10 22.73 3.62
C VAL A 50 2.88 23.12 4.43
N GLN A 51 1.90 23.81 3.80
CA GLN A 51 0.67 24.24 4.48
C GLN A 51 -0.48 24.38 3.48
N VAL A 52 -1.70 24.18 3.95
CA VAL A 52 -2.92 24.49 3.20
C VAL A 52 -3.87 25.33 4.02
N GLU A 53 -4.44 26.38 3.43
CA GLU A 53 -5.48 27.22 3.99
C GLU A 53 -6.76 27.02 3.18
N LEU A 54 -7.69 26.23 3.70
CA LEU A 54 -8.88 25.77 2.98
C LEU A 54 -10.15 26.55 3.34
N SER A 55 -10.06 27.57 4.20
CA SER A 55 -11.17 28.44 4.56
C SER A 55 -11.38 29.59 3.55
N GLY A 56 -12.58 30.18 3.55
CA GLY A 56 -12.91 31.33 2.67
C GLY A 56 -13.15 30.95 1.21
N ASN A 57 -13.32 31.97 0.36
CA ASN A 57 -13.61 31.79 -1.07
C ASN A 57 -12.37 31.47 -1.91
N VAL A 58 -11.21 31.90 -1.46
CA VAL A 58 -9.92 31.59 -2.08
C VAL A 58 -9.15 30.71 -1.13
N LYS A 59 -8.73 29.56 -1.64
CA LYS A 59 -7.90 28.57 -0.94
C LYS A 59 -6.44 28.85 -1.27
N LYS A 60 -5.56 28.60 -0.30
CA LYS A 60 -4.11 28.73 -0.52
C LYS A 60 -3.43 27.40 -0.29
N VAL A 61 -2.50 27.09 -1.18
CA VAL A 61 -1.57 25.97 -1.07
C VAL A 61 -0.18 26.57 -1.00
N VAL A 62 0.40 26.53 0.19
CA VAL A 62 1.74 27.06 0.46
C VAL A 62 2.75 25.95 0.23
N CYS A 63 3.66 26.17 -0.68
CA CYS A 63 4.75 25.24 -0.98
C CYS A 63 6.09 25.83 -0.52
N GLU A 64 7.18 25.06 -0.63
CA GLU A 64 8.52 25.54 -0.26
C GLU A 64 8.96 26.73 -1.12
N GLU A 65 8.65 26.71 -2.42
CA GLU A 65 9.12 27.73 -3.38
C GLU A 65 8.04 28.79 -3.64
N GLU A 66 6.78 28.41 -3.82
CA GLU A 66 5.69 29.31 -4.21
C GLU A 66 4.39 29.06 -3.43
N THR A 67 3.51 30.05 -3.43
CA THR A 67 2.14 29.93 -2.91
C THR A 67 1.15 30.00 -4.06
N TYR A 68 0.23 29.03 -4.12
CA TYR A 68 -0.82 28.94 -5.14
C TYR A 68 -2.18 29.27 -4.54
N GLU A 69 -2.97 30.04 -5.27
CA GLU A 69 -4.33 30.40 -4.91
C GLU A 69 -5.34 29.77 -5.87
N ALA A 70 -6.42 29.22 -5.33
CA ALA A 70 -7.48 28.59 -6.11
C ALA A 70 -8.84 28.69 -5.42
N ARG A 71 -9.91 28.62 -6.20
CA ARG A 71 -11.27 28.51 -5.66
C ARG A 71 -11.55 27.11 -5.07
N CYS A 72 -10.96 26.09 -5.66
CA CYS A 72 -11.11 24.68 -5.23
C CYS A 72 -9.74 24.01 -5.16
N VAL A 73 -9.59 23.11 -4.18
CA VAL A 73 -8.39 22.28 -4.01
C VAL A 73 -8.83 20.82 -3.87
N ILE A 74 -8.18 19.92 -4.57
CA ILE A 74 -8.34 18.46 -4.43
C ILE A 74 -7.10 17.92 -3.73
N LEU A 75 -7.28 17.34 -2.55
CA LEU A 75 -6.21 16.67 -1.83
C LEU A 75 -6.11 15.21 -2.30
N ALA A 76 -5.07 14.90 -3.05
CA ALA A 76 -4.80 13.59 -3.61
C ALA A 76 -3.38 13.13 -3.26
N SER A 77 -3.00 13.24 -1.99
CA SER A 77 -1.66 13.02 -1.47
C SER A 77 -1.25 11.53 -1.42
N GLY A 78 -2.16 10.63 -1.78
CA GLY A 78 -1.91 9.19 -1.72
C GLY A 78 -1.91 8.64 -0.30
N ALA A 79 -1.33 7.45 -0.15
CA ALA A 79 -1.18 6.77 1.13
C ALA A 79 0.14 5.98 1.16
N HIS A 80 0.66 5.78 2.35
CA HIS A 80 1.79 4.89 2.60
C HIS A 80 1.35 3.77 3.55
N HIS A 81 1.93 2.59 3.38
CA HIS A 81 1.77 1.52 4.36
C HIS A 81 2.37 1.96 5.70
N ARG A 82 1.83 1.43 6.77
CA ARG A 82 2.43 1.60 8.10
C ARG A 82 3.54 0.60 8.27
N THR A 83 4.66 1.05 8.79
CA THR A 83 5.76 0.22 9.26
C THR A 83 5.47 -0.28 10.68
N LEU A 84 6.12 -1.37 11.08
CA LEU A 84 6.10 -1.86 12.45
C LEU A 84 7.10 -1.11 13.33
N GLU A 85 8.11 -0.49 12.69
CA GLU A 85 9.22 0.23 13.34
C GLU A 85 10.03 -0.69 14.28
N VAL A 86 10.19 -1.95 13.89
CA VAL A 86 10.94 -2.94 14.66
C VAL A 86 12.28 -3.26 14.02
N PRO A 87 13.27 -3.73 14.81
CA PRO A 87 14.55 -4.18 14.30
C PRO A 87 14.38 -5.22 13.18
N GLY A 88 15.16 -5.10 12.12
CA GLY A 88 15.16 -6.01 10.96
C GLY A 88 14.14 -5.71 9.87
N GLU A 89 13.09 -4.93 10.15
CA GLU A 89 12.03 -4.64 9.18
C GLU A 89 12.57 -4.02 7.89
N GLU A 90 13.31 -2.94 7.99
CA GLU A 90 13.85 -2.23 6.81
C GLU A 90 14.97 -3.04 6.13
N GLY A 91 15.84 -3.68 6.90
CA GLY A 91 16.97 -4.46 6.36
C GLY A 91 16.56 -5.72 5.60
N LEU A 92 15.37 -6.26 5.90
CA LEU A 92 14.84 -7.48 5.27
C LEU A 92 13.71 -7.15 4.26
N ARG A 93 13.49 -5.90 3.95
CA ARG A 93 12.54 -5.48 2.93
C ARG A 93 12.95 -6.00 1.55
N GLY A 94 12.03 -6.73 0.89
CA GLY A 94 12.30 -7.45 -0.36
C GLY A 94 13.06 -8.77 -0.17
N ALA A 95 13.52 -9.07 1.05
CA ALA A 95 14.19 -10.31 1.42
C ALA A 95 13.35 -11.14 2.42
N GLY A 96 12.04 -11.09 2.30
CA GLY A 96 11.06 -11.78 3.13
C GLY A 96 10.05 -10.83 3.80
N VAL A 97 10.38 -9.55 3.96
CA VAL A 97 9.44 -8.52 4.41
C VAL A 97 8.81 -7.83 3.20
N SER A 98 7.48 -7.83 3.14
CA SER A 98 6.70 -7.17 2.09
C SER A 98 5.51 -6.43 2.69
N TYR A 99 5.04 -5.40 1.99
CA TYR A 99 3.84 -4.62 2.33
C TYR A 99 2.73 -4.76 1.27
N CYS A 100 2.91 -5.67 0.32
CA CYS A 100 1.96 -5.89 -0.77
C CYS A 100 1.88 -7.39 -1.10
N ALA A 101 0.91 -8.08 -0.54
CA ALA A 101 0.74 -9.52 -0.78
C ALA A 101 0.45 -9.83 -2.25
N THR A 102 -0.30 -8.97 -2.94
CA THR A 102 -0.62 -9.16 -4.36
C THR A 102 0.58 -8.94 -5.28
N CYS A 103 1.53 -8.07 -4.86
CA CYS A 103 2.76 -7.81 -5.63
C CYS A 103 3.76 -8.97 -5.47
N ASP A 104 3.99 -9.39 -4.23
CA ASP A 104 5.11 -10.25 -3.86
C ASP A 104 4.69 -11.68 -3.47
N GLY A 105 3.40 -11.94 -3.33
CA GLY A 105 2.89 -13.22 -2.81
C GLY A 105 3.34 -14.44 -3.60
N ALA A 106 3.60 -14.30 -4.89
CA ALA A 106 4.10 -15.39 -5.72
C ALA A 106 5.45 -15.95 -5.24
N PHE A 107 6.30 -15.11 -4.63
CA PHE A 107 7.60 -15.52 -4.06
C PHE A 107 7.47 -16.38 -2.80
N PHE A 108 6.30 -16.33 -2.15
CA PHE A 108 6.01 -17.07 -0.93
C PHE A 108 5.18 -18.34 -1.16
N ARG A 109 4.98 -18.74 -2.41
CA ARG A 109 4.23 -19.96 -2.75
C ARG A 109 4.79 -21.19 -2.03
N GLY A 110 3.90 -21.96 -1.35
CA GLY A 110 4.26 -23.15 -0.59
C GLY A 110 5.06 -22.88 0.68
N ARG A 111 5.21 -21.63 1.09
CA ARG A 111 5.91 -21.25 2.33
C ARG A 111 4.93 -20.93 3.45
N THR A 112 5.43 -20.93 4.66
CA THR A 112 4.75 -20.38 5.83
C THR A 112 5.05 -18.90 5.92
N VAL A 113 3.99 -18.08 6.10
CA VAL A 113 4.09 -16.63 6.18
C VAL A 113 3.36 -16.07 7.38
N ALA A 114 3.74 -14.88 7.83
CA ALA A 114 3.03 -14.12 8.85
C ALA A 114 2.51 -12.81 8.27
N VAL A 115 1.23 -12.51 8.52
CA VAL A 115 0.59 -11.23 8.22
C VAL A 115 0.37 -10.48 9.52
N VAL A 116 0.98 -9.32 9.66
CA VAL A 116 0.86 -8.51 10.88
C VAL A 116 -0.22 -7.46 10.69
N GLY A 117 -1.30 -7.57 11.46
CA GLY A 117 -2.41 -6.64 11.43
C GLY A 117 -3.76 -7.28 11.70
N GLY A 118 -4.82 -6.46 11.71
CA GLY A 118 -6.20 -6.93 11.95
C GLY A 118 -7.25 -6.00 11.34
N GLY A 119 -6.84 -5.13 10.40
CA GLY A 119 -7.72 -4.30 9.57
C GLY A 119 -7.96 -4.95 8.20
N ASP A 120 -8.78 -4.31 7.37
CA ASP A 120 -9.19 -4.85 6.06
C ASP A 120 -8.02 -5.26 5.19
N ALA A 121 -7.01 -4.43 5.03
CA ALA A 121 -5.83 -4.74 4.23
C ALA A 121 -5.13 -6.03 4.68
N ALA A 122 -4.88 -6.19 5.99
CA ALA A 122 -4.25 -7.40 6.51
C ALA A 122 -5.11 -8.65 6.30
N LEU A 123 -6.44 -8.53 6.42
CA LEU A 123 -7.36 -9.64 6.20
C LEU A 123 -7.43 -10.02 4.71
N GLU A 124 -7.45 -9.05 3.81
CA GLU A 124 -7.42 -9.27 2.36
C GLU A 124 -6.11 -9.91 1.93
N ASP A 125 -4.99 -9.41 2.42
CA ASP A 125 -3.66 -9.98 2.17
C ASP A 125 -3.56 -11.43 2.67
N ALA A 126 -4.05 -11.71 3.88
CA ALA A 126 -4.05 -13.06 4.43
C ALA A 126 -4.92 -14.03 3.60
N ILE A 127 -6.12 -13.59 3.16
CA ILE A 127 -7.00 -14.37 2.28
C ILE A 127 -6.32 -14.65 0.93
N PHE A 128 -5.59 -13.67 0.40
CA PHE A 128 -4.86 -13.83 -0.86
C PHE A 128 -3.72 -14.83 -0.70
N LEU A 129 -2.88 -14.66 0.32
CA LEU A 129 -1.74 -15.53 0.60
C LEU A 129 -2.16 -16.97 0.92
N ALA A 130 -3.27 -17.18 1.61
CA ALA A 130 -3.78 -18.51 1.94
C ALA A 130 -4.07 -19.38 0.71
N ARG A 131 -4.27 -18.78 -0.47
CA ARG A 131 -4.49 -19.54 -1.72
C ARG A 131 -3.22 -20.19 -2.26
N MET A 132 -2.05 -19.73 -1.84
CA MET A 132 -0.78 -20.16 -2.43
C MET A 132 0.27 -20.54 -1.40
N CYS A 133 0.16 -20.07 -0.17
CA CYS A 133 1.07 -20.41 0.91
C CYS A 133 0.62 -21.69 1.63
N GLU A 134 1.56 -22.40 2.19
CA GLU A 134 1.28 -23.60 3.00
C GLU A 134 0.53 -23.21 4.29
N LYS A 135 0.99 -22.18 4.97
CA LYS A 135 0.43 -21.68 6.22
C LYS A 135 0.49 -20.16 6.29
N VAL A 136 -0.53 -19.55 6.84
CA VAL A 136 -0.57 -18.10 7.10
C VAL A 136 -0.90 -17.83 8.56
N TYR A 137 0.01 -17.22 9.28
CA TYR A 137 -0.23 -16.71 10.63
C TYR A 137 -0.72 -15.27 10.56
N ILE A 138 -1.79 -14.94 11.30
CA ILE A 138 -2.24 -13.56 11.48
C ILE A 138 -1.85 -13.11 12.88
N VAL A 139 -0.81 -12.28 12.96
CA VAL A 139 -0.33 -11.73 14.23
C VAL A 139 -1.09 -10.45 14.54
N HIS A 140 -1.83 -10.46 15.65
CA HIS A 140 -2.64 -9.32 16.05
C HIS A 140 -2.55 -9.02 17.54
N ARG A 141 -2.31 -7.74 17.88
CA ARG A 141 -2.12 -7.28 19.26
C ARG A 141 -3.36 -7.31 20.16
N ARG A 142 -4.52 -7.62 19.61
CA ARG A 142 -5.79 -7.72 20.32
C ARG A 142 -6.41 -9.10 20.15
N ASP A 143 -7.46 -9.38 20.88
CA ASP A 143 -8.28 -10.58 20.80
C ASP A 143 -9.38 -10.52 19.74
N LYS A 144 -9.49 -9.37 19.00
CA LYS A 144 -10.54 -9.15 17.99
C LYS A 144 -10.01 -8.38 16.80
N LEU A 145 -10.38 -8.84 15.61
CA LEU A 145 -10.11 -8.14 14.36
C LEU A 145 -10.98 -6.89 14.23
N ARG A 146 -10.48 -5.89 13.51
CA ARG A 146 -11.21 -4.65 13.19
C ARG A 146 -11.74 -4.61 11.77
N GLY A 147 -11.26 -5.51 10.92
CA GLY A 147 -11.67 -5.60 9.53
C GLY A 147 -13.15 -6.00 9.38
N ALA A 148 -13.70 -5.79 8.19
CA ALA A 148 -15.09 -6.06 7.87
C ALA A 148 -15.48 -7.51 8.19
N LYS A 149 -16.68 -7.69 8.76
CA LYS A 149 -17.18 -9.00 9.18
C LYS A 149 -17.11 -10.06 8.06
N ARG A 150 -17.44 -9.67 6.85
CA ARG A 150 -17.35 -10.56 5.67
C ARG A 150 -15.93 -11.11 5.43
N LEU A 151 -14.89 -10.30 5.66
CA LEU A 151 -13.50 -10.76 5.54
C LEU A 151 -13.15 -11.73 6.67
N GLN A 152 -13.60 -11.44 7.90
CA GLN A 152 -13.39 -12.32 9.03
C GLN A 152 -14.03 -13.70 8.80
N GLU A 153 -15.27 -13.74 8.31
CA GLU A 153 -15.99 -14.98 7.98
C GLU A 153 -15.25 -15.79 6.90
N ARG A 154 -14.71 -15.12 5.88
CA ARG A 154 -13.89 -15.77 4.85
C ARG A 154 -12.60 -16.35 5.40
N LEU A 155 -11.92 -15.66 6.31
CA LEU A 155 -10.70 -16.15 6.96
C LEU A 155 -10.96 -17.39 7.80
N GLN A 156 -12.06 -17.40 8.57
CA GLN A 156 -12.43 -18.54 9.41
C GLN A 156 -12.75 -19.81 8.63
N ALA A 157 -13.10 -19.68 7.34
CA ALA A 157 -13.36 -20.80 6.45
C ALA A 157 -12.09 -21.40 5.82
N LEU A 158 -10.91 -20.81 6.06
CA LEU A 158 -9.64 -21.27 5.49
C LEU A 158 -8.86 -22.11 6.51
N GLU A 159 -8.53 -23.34 6.15
CA GLU A 159 -7.91 -24.32 7.05
C GLU A 159 -6.43 -24.00 7.35
N ASN A 160 -5.77 -23.27 6.47
CA ASN A 160 -4.34 -22.92 6.60
C ASN A 160 -4.09 -21.55 7.23
N ILE A 161 -5.11 -20.94 7.85
CA ILE A 161 -4.98 -19.71 8.64
C ILE A 161 -4.90 -20.04 10.12
N GLU A 162 -3.97 -19.38 10.80
CA GLU A 162 -3.85 -19.44 12.26
C GLU A 162 -3.73 -18.04 12.85
N PHE A 163 -4.47 -17.78 13.93
CA PHE A 163 -4.46 -16.48 14.60
C PHE A 163 -3.51 -16.52 15.81
N VAL A 164 -2.58 -15.57 15.83
CA VAL A 164 -1.69 -15.30 16.95
C VAL A 164 -2.21 -14.03 17.65
N TRP A 165 -3.10 -14.23 18.60
CA TRP A 165 -3.76 -13.16 19.33
C TRP A 165 -2.90 -12.55 20.43
N ASN A 166 -3.22 -11.33 20.84
CA ASN A 166 -2.58 -10.61 21.95
C ASN A 166 -1.05 -10.57 21.82
N SER A 167 -0.56 -10.51 20.58
CA SER A 167 0.86 -10.61 20.25
C SER A 167 1.30 -9.46 19.37
N GLU A 168 2.47 -8.93 19.67
CA GLU A 168 3.12 -7.89 18.88
C GLU A 168 4.46 -8.38 18.35
N THR A 169 4.79 -7.99 17.12
CA THR A 169 6.10 -8.24 16.54
C THR A 169 7.11 -7.33 17.21
N VAL A 170 8.16 -7.87 17.78
CA VAL A 170 9.22 -7.11 18.47
C VAL A 170 10.50 -7.02 17.65
N ALA A 171 10.73 -7.93 16.73
CA ALA A 171 11.84 -7.94 15.78
C ALA A 171 11.51 -8.84 14.60
N ILE A 172 12.18 -8.62 13.48
CA ILE A 172 12.20 -9.52 12.33
C ILE A 172 13.64 -9.97 12.14
N GLU A 173 13.87 -11.28 12.24
CA GLU A 173 15.21 -11.84 12.19
C GLU A 173 15.39 -12.68 10.92
N GLY A 174 16.60 -12.63 10.38
CA GLY A 174 16.97 -13.40 9.21
C GLY A 174 18.45 -13.25 8.88
N ASN A 175 19.01 -14.23 8.20
CA ASN A 175 20.38 -14.17 7.70
C ASN A 175 20.38 -13.90 6.20
N GLY A 176 20.13 -12.63 5.83
CA GLY A 176 19.95 -12.18 4.44
C GLY A 176 18.55 -12.47 3.85
N GLN A 177 17.72 -13.24 4.55
CA GLN A 177 16.33 -13.53 4.23
C GLN A 177 15.58 -13.92 5.51
N VAL A 178 14.29 -13.59 5.61
CA VAL A 178 13.39 -14.06 6.68
C VAL A 178 13.10 -15.54 6.52
#